data_96424a93947c1a21568f6c646088ffb8
#
_entry.id   96424a93947c1a21568f6c646088ffb8
#
_cell.length_a   1.000
_cell.length_b   1.000
_cell.length_c   1.000
_cell.angle_alpha   90.00
_cell.angle_beta   90.00
_cell.angle_gamma   90.00
#
_symmetry.space_group_name_H-M   'P 1'
#
loop_
_entity.id
_entity.type
_entity.pdbx_description
1 polymer ?
#
loop_
_entity_poly.entity_id
_entity_poly.type
_entity_poly.pdbx_seq_one_letter_code
_entity_poly.pdbx_strand_id
1 'polypeptide(L)'
;MTKFDQAKMLMKMRKVQKDLQKEIVRAEAGDGAVIVEVNGEMKIKSIKIDPDSVDLDDIGQLENWVEEAVKAAIAQSQKLAAEKMQPMMGGLGNLGL
;
A
#
# COMPACT_ATOMS: atom_id res chain seq x y z
N MET A 1 26.39 0.59 -19.14
CA MET A 1 25.01 1.04 -19.46
C MET A 1 25.07 2.26 -20.36
N THR A 2 24.39 2.22 -21.49
CA THR A 2 24.28 3.37 -22.38
C THR A 2 23.24 4.35 -21.84
N LYS A 3 23.28 5.61 -22.30
CA LYS A 3 22.27 6.61 -21.95
C LYS A 3 20.85 6.15 -22.31
N PHE A 4 20.74 5.35 -23.37
CA PHE A 4 19.48 4.80 -23.85
C PHE A 4 18.88 3.80 -22.83
N ASP A 5 19.73 2.95 -22.25
CA ASP A 5 19.30 1.97 -21.25
C ASP A 5 18.86 2.65 -19.95
N GLN A 6 19.54 3.73 -19.57
CA GLN A 6 19.18 4.52 -18.39
C GLN A 6 17.81 5.20 -18.58
N ALA A 7 17.57 5.74 -19.78
CA ALA A 7 16.30 6.39 -20.10
C ALA A 7 15.15 5.37 -20.07
N LYS A 8 15.37 4.17 -20.62
CA LYS A 8 14.37 3.09 -20.55
C LYS A 8 14.04 2.69 -19.14
N MET A 9 15.06 2.58 -18.29
CA MET A 9 14.87 2.20 -16.88
C MET A 9 14.07 3.26 -16.12
N LEU A 10 14.38 4.54 -16.35
CA LEU A 10 13.64 5.65 -15.76
C LEU A 10 12.17 5.63 -16.18
N MET A 11 11.89 5.35 -17.45
CA MET A 11 10.52 5.27 -17.95
C MET A 11 9.76 4.12 -17.30
N LYS A 12 10.40 2.96 -17.11
CA LYS A 12 9.80 1.82 -16.42
C LYS A 12 9.50 2.14 -14.95
N MET A 13 10.43 2.82 -14.29
CA MET A 13 10.24 3.23 -12.91
C MET A 13 9.07 4.20 -12.75
N ARG A 14 8.96 5.17 -13.66
CA ARG A 14 7.84 6.13 -13.67
C ARG A 14 6.50 5.44 -13.89
N LYS A 15 6.48 4.45 -14.77
CA LYS A 15 5.27 3.67 -15.03
C LYS A 15 4.84 2.91 -13.80
N VAL A 16 5.78 2.25 -13.13
CA VAL A 16 5.51 1.52 -11.89
C VAL A 16 4.97 2.48 -10.82
N GLN A 17 5.59 3.66 -10.68
CA GLN A 17 5.13 4.67 -9.74
C GLN A 17 3.68 5.10 -10.02
N LYS A 18 3.36 5.37 -11.29
CA LYS A 18 1.99 5.75 -11.68
C LYS A 18 1.00 4.64 -11.41
N ASP A 19 1.38 3.40 -11.68
CA ASP A 19 0.54 2.23 -11.40
C ASP A 19 0.28 2.11 -9.90
N LEU A 20 1.31 2.28 -9.07
CA LEU A 20 1.18 2.23 -7.61
C LEU A 20 0.28 3.32 -7.06
N GLN A 21 0.33 4.52 -7.63
CA GLN A 21 -0.54 5.62 -7.21
C GLN A 21 -2.02 5.31 -7.44
N LYS A 22 -2.33 4.51 -8.45
CA LYS A 22 -3.70 4.13 -8.81
C LYS A 22 -4.19 2.88 -8.12
N GLU A 23 -3.27 2.03 -7.67
CA GLU A 23 -3.63 0.78 -7.00
C GLU A 23 -4.11 1.08 -5.59
N ILE A 24 -5.24 0.50 -5.24
CA ILE A 24 -5.85 0.68 -3.91
C ILE A 24 -5.86 -0.66 -3.20
N VAL A 25 -5.29 -0.67 -2.01
CA VAL A 25 -5.41 -1.79 -1.08
C VAL A 25 -6.33 -1.39 0.05
N ARG A 26 -7.05 -2.35 0.59
CA ARG A 26 -8.07 -2.13 1.60
C ARG A 26 -7.86 -3.09 2.74
N ALA A 27 -7.95 -2.57 3.96
CA ALA A 27 -7.90 -3.38 5.16
C ALA A 27 -9.01 -2.93 6.10
N GLU A 28 -9.44 -3.83 6.96
CA GLU A 28 -10.50 -3.53 7.91
C GLU A 28 -10.20 -4.14 9.28
N ALA A 29 -10.84 -3.60 10.30
CA ALA A 29 -10.77 -4.10 11.66
C ALA A 29 -12.15 -4.00 12.29
N GLY A 30 -12.39 -4.78 13.37
CA GLY A 30 -13.65 -4.76 14.07
C GLY A 30 -14.82 -5.26 13.22
N ASP A 31 -14.62 -6.30 12.39
CA ASP A 31 -15.64 -6.84 11.48
C ASP A 31 -16.25 -5.77 10.58
N GLY A 32 -15.39 -4.92 10.01
CA GLY A 32 -15.81 -3.87 9.11
C GLY A 32 -16.19 -2.56 9.79
N ALA A 33 -16.00 -2.46 11.08
CA ALA A 33 -16.25 -1.21 11.83
C ALA A 33 -15.35 -0.08 11.33
N VAL A 34 -14.11 -0.41 10.98
CA VAL A 34 -13.15 0.53 10.41
C VAL A 34 -12.59 -0.05 9.12
N ILE A 35 -12.63 0.73 8.05
CA ILE A 35 -12.09 0.36 6.75
C ILE A 35 -11.11 1.43 6.31
N VAL A 36 -9.87 1.02 6.00
CA VAL A 36 -8.82 1.92 5.55
C VAL A 36 -8.43 1.56 4.13
N GLU A 37 -8.39 2.56 3.26
CA GLU A 37 -7.91 2.42 1.89
C GLU A 37 -6.61 3.21 1.73
N VAL A 38 -5.60 2.55 1.17
CA VAL A 38 -4.26 3.09 0.97
C VAL A 38 -3.85 2.79 -0.46
N ASN A 39 -3.14 3.71 -1.11
CA ASN A 39 -2.60 3.39 -2.44
C ASN A 39 -1.28 2.64 -2.34
N GLY A 40 -0.73 2.23 -3.49
CA GLY A 40 0.53 1.48 -3.54
C GLY A 40 1.76 2.26 -3.08
N GLU A 41 1.64 3.56 -2.87
CA GLU A 41 2.69 4.41 -2.32
C GLU A 41 2.51 4.69 -0.83
N MET A 42 1.67 3.91 -0.16
CA MET A 42 1.39 4.04 1.28
C MET A 42 0.70 5.34 1.67
N LYS A 43 0.00 5.97 0.71
CA LYS A 43 -0.82 7.15 1.01
C LYS A 43 -2.21 6.70 1.43
N ILE A 44 -2.66 7.16 2.57
CA ILE A 44 -4.00 6.89 3.05
C ILE A 44 -4.99 7.68 2.19
N LYS A 45 -5.91 6.97 1.53
CA LYS A 45 -6.91 7.56 0.65
C LYS A 45 -8.24 7.77 1.34
N SER A 46 -8.60 6.88 2.25
CA SER A 46 -9.81 7.04 3.04
C SER A 46 -9.74 6.22 4.32
N ILE A 47 -10.44 6.70 5.32
CA ILE A 47 -10.73 5.95 6.55
C ILE A 47 -12.23 6.08 6.76
N LYS A 48 -12.92 4.94 6.76
CA LYS A 48 -14.36 4.88 6.97
C LYS A 48 -14.66 4.18 8.28
N ILE A 49 -15.51 4.80 9.06
CA ILE A 49 -15.93 4.26 10.36
C ILE A 49 -17.43 4.07 10.31
N ASP A 50 -17.88 2.87 10.66
CA ASP A 50 -19.30 2.57 10.79
C ASP A 50 -19.78 3.09 12.16
N PRO A 51 -20.60 4.14 12.20
CA PRO A 51 -21.04 4.72 13.46
C PRO A 51 -21.87 3.75 14.30
N ASP A 52 -22.52 2.80 13.68
CA ASP A 52 -23.35 1.82 14.41
C ASP A 52 -22.50 0.79 15.14
N SER A 53 -21.23 0.65 14.76
CA SER A 53 -20.28 -0.28 15.39
C SER A 53 -19.44 0.36 16.48
N VAL A 54 -19.54 1.69 16.65
CA VAL A 54 -18.75 2.42 17.62
C VAL A 54 -19.45 2.47 18.97
N ASP A 55 -18.73 2.07 20.02
CA ASP A 55 -19.17 2.22 21.40
C ASP A 55 -18.53 3.47 21.98
N LEU A 56 -19.33 4.50 22.20
CA LEU A 56 -18.86 5.79 22.73
C LEU A 56 -18.33 5.67 24.17
N ASP A 57 -18.71 4.62 24.87
CA ASP A 57 -18.21 4.35 26.23
C ASP A 57 -16.87 3.61 26.20
N ASP A 58 -16.42 3.19 25.03
CA ASP A 58 -15.16 2.48 24.84
C ASP A 58 -14.42 2.98 23.59
N ILE A 59 -14.01 4.23 23.63
CA ILE A 59 -13.29 4.87 22.51
C ILE A 59 -11.94 4.19 22.26
N GLY A 60 -11.32 3.62 23.29
CA GLY A 60 -10.07 2.88 23.16
C GLY A 60 -10.17 1.71 22.17
N GLN A 61 -11.32 1.06 22.11
CA GLN A 61 -11.59 0.00 21.13
C GLN A 61 -11.52 0.55 19.70
N LEU A 62 -12.16 1.69 19.45
CA LEU A 62 -12.13 2.34 18.13
C LEU A 62 -10.71 2.74 17.76
N GLU A 63 -9.96 3.32 18.68
CA GLU A 63 -8.57 3.70 18.45
C GLU A 63 -7.72 2.49 18.05
N ASN A 64 -7.90 1.36 18.72
CA ASN A 64 -7.20 0.11 18.40
C ASN A 64 -7.59 -0.41 17.01
N TRP A 65 -8.87 -0.36 16.66
CA TRP A 65 -9.33 -0.78 15.33
C TRP A 65 -8.74 0.09 14.22
N VAL A 66 -8.69 1.41 14.43
CA VAL A 66 -8.09 2.32 13.44
C VAL A 66 -6.60 1.99 13.26
N GLU A 67 -5.88 1.83 14.36
CA GLU A 67 -4.46 1.48 14.32
C GLU A 67 -4.23 0.17 13.59
N GLU A 68 -5.02 -0.86 13.91
CA GLU A 68 -4.92 -2.18 13.31
C GLU A 68 -5.19 -2.14 11.81
N ALA A 69 -6.25 -1.45 11.39
CA ALA A 69 -6.62 -1.34 9.98
C ALA A 69 -5.56 -0.55 9.19
N VAL A 70 -5.03 0.54 9.75
CA VAL A 70 -3.98 1.33 9.12
C VAL A 70 -2.71 0.50 8.94
N LYS A 71 -2.27 -0.19 9.99
CA LYS A 71 -1.09 -1.05 9.91
C LYS A 71 -1.24 -2.14 8.87
N ALA A 72 -2.40 -2.79 8.83
CA ALA A 72 -2.68 -3.85 7.85
C ALA A 72 -2.69 -3.29 6.42
N ALA A 73 -3.31 -2.14 6.19
CA ALA A 73 -3.35 -1.51 4.88
C ALA A 73 -1.95 -1.10 4.40
N ILE A 74 -1.14 -0.53 5.28
CA ILE A 74 0.24 -0.15 4.97
C ILE A 74 1.06 -1.39 4.62
N ALA A 75 0.92 -2.47 5.38
CA ALA A 75 1.62 -3.72 5.12
C ALA A 75 1.25 -4.29 3.74
N GLN A 76 -0.03 -4.26 3.39
CA GLN A 76 -0.51 -4.69 2.06
C GLN A 76 0.05 -3.81 0.95
N SER A 77 0.11 -2.50 1.18
CA SER A 77 0.69 -1.55 0.23
C SER A 77 2.17 -1.84 -0.01
N GLN A 78 2.93 -2.10 1.05
CA GLN A 78 4.35 -2.44 0.95
C GLN A 78 4.55 -3.73 0.17
N LYS A 79 3.72 -4.73 0.41
CA LYS A 79 3.75 -6.00 -0.33
C LYS A 79 3.45 -5.78 -1.81
N LEU A 80 2.43 -4.99 -2.11
CA LEU A 80 2.06 -4.66 -3.49
C LEU A 80 3.21 -3.94 -4.19
N ALA A 81 3.82 -2.96 -3.54
CA ALA A 81 4.96 -2.23 -4.10
C ALA A 81 6.14 -3.18 -4.38
N ALA A 82 6.44 -4.08 -3.47
CA ALA A 82 7.49 -5.07 -3.65
C ALA A 82 7.21 -5.99 -4.84
N GLU A 83 5.97 -6.45 -4.98
CA GLU A 83 5.55 -7.29 -6.10
C GLU A 83 5.68 -6.57 -7.45
N LYS A 84 5.29 -5.31 -7.49
CA LYS A 84 5.38 -4.49 -8.71
C LYS A 84 6.82 -4.19 -9.09
N MET A 85 7.72 -4.08 -8.11
CA MET A 85 9.14 -3.82 -8.35
C MET A 85 9.96 -5.08 -8.61
N GLN A 86 9.42 -6.24 -8.29
CA GLN A 86 10.11 -7.52 -8.43
C GLN A 86 10.63 -7.80 -9.85
N PRO A 87 9.88 -7.52 -10.93
CA PRO A 87 10.39 -7.72 -12.28
C PRO A 87 11.62 -6.86 -12.60
N MET A 88 11.72 -5.68 -11.99
CA MET A 88 12.87 -4.80 -12.15
C MET A 88 14.08 -5.29 -11.36
N MET A 89 13.84 -5.79 -10.14
CA MET A 89 14.87 -6.34 -9.26
C MET A 89 15.37 -7.70 -9.76
N GLY A 90 14.52 -8.47 -10.43
CA GLY A 90 14.88 -9.75 -11.02
C GLY A 90 15.99 -9.61 -12.05
N GLY A 91 16.00 -8.52 -12.81
CA GLY A 91 17.07 -8.19 -13.73
C GLY A 91 18.40 -7.94 -13.03
N LEU A 92 18.36 -7.37 -11.85
CA LEU A 92 19.56 -7.12 -11.03
C LEU A 92 20.08 -8.41 -10.39
N GLY A 93 19.18 -9.32 -10.01
CA GLY A 93 19.54 -10.60 -9.45
C GLY A 93 20.26 -11.50 -10.42
N ASN A 94 20.06 -11.32 -11.73
CA ASN A 94 20.72 -12.08 -12.77
C ASN A 94 22.11 -11.57 -13.12
N LEU A 95 22.58 -10.50 -12.48
CA LEU A 95 23.90 -9.93 -12.73
C LEU A 95 25.02 -10.59 -11.91
N GLY A 96 24.89 -11.86 -11.65
CA GLY A 96 25.96 -12.62 -11.05
C GLY A 96 25.97 -12.68 -9.53
N LEU A 97 24.83 -12.51 -9.00
CA LEU A 97 24.65 -12.76 -7.56
C LEU A 97 24.06 -14.16 -7.37
#